data_15de9f7fbd090a68d00dd8597ceaac6f
#
_entry.id   15de9f7fbd090a68d00dd8597ceaac6f
#
_cell.length_a   1.000
_cell.length_b   1.000
_cell.length_c   1.000
_cell.angle_alpha   90.00
_cell.angle_beta   90.00
_cell.angle_gamma   90.00
#
_symmetry.space_group_name_H-M   'P 1'
#
loop_
_entity.id
_entity.type
_entity.pdbx_description
1 polymer ?
#
loop_
_entity_poly.entity_id
_entity_poly.type
_entity_poly.pdbx_seq_one_letter_code
_entity_poly.pdbx_strand_id
1 'polypeptide(L)'
;MRKLLILFIAAFVGSVQAQKIKFKVSNYKDTTIFLVKYVGKNLFYADTAQLKNGIAEFNGSKQTGGILALYINGQKPLDFIYNNEEVQIEVDLTDLFGSMIVKKSEENKVFVNYVRFITDKRTEVNKWSEERSKLSQEDSKYKELTDRMDATNKAVIDYQKNLVATNPTKLIGKIVKMSLDVDVPEPPKDANGKIIDSNFRFNYYRKHFWDNIDLRDDRLVNTPIFHQKLEYYFGKNMMIQHWDTVLNYAFAFCDTLNPKSKVFEYCVTHLTSSYQKSNIMGMDKVFVYMFDKYYCTNGPEGKPLATWVKPEKIAETCEKMPVQKRLVMGVKPPNLILRDTTDTQWKDFYSLKSEYTILYFWDPECGHCKKITPKLETLYKQKFKDRNIEIFSVGKAVGEDFPKWKKFIKDNELTFINVGVTNTLFNDASDKSNNQAKLHQLLENTTIESLNYQSTYDIFSTPRVFVLDKDKKIIGKNLSISQLEDMMDMLQGKKDLPKLFPPDPEEDEQMH
;
A
#
# COMPACT_ATOMS: atom_id res chain seq x y z
N MET A 1 -26.85 -27.94 -66.53
CA MET A 1 -27.67 -27.99 -65.29
C MET A 1 -26.77 -27.85 -64.06
N ARG A 2 -26.66 -26.62 -63.56
CA ARG A 2 -25.89 -26.33 -62.32
C ARG A 2 -26.91 -26.38 -61.18
N LYS A 3 -26.71 -27.35 -60.27
CA LYS A 3 -27.47 -27.43 -58.99
C LYS A 3 -26.93 -26.44 -58.02
N LEU A 4 -27.73 -25.44 -57.65
CA LEU A 4 -27.47 -24.48 -56.60
C LEU A 4 -27.73 -25.18 -55.25
N LEU A 5 -26.67 -25.39 -54.45
CA LEU A 5 -26.78 -25.90 -53.08
C LEU A 5 -26.97 -24.70 -52.16
N ILE A 6 -28.21 -24.49 -51.68
CA ILE A 6 -28.54 -23.46 -50.70
C ILE A 6 -28.19 -24.04 -49.32
N LEU A 7 -27.11 -23.54 -48.71
CA LEU A 7 -26.73 -23.83 -47.31
C LEU A 7 -27.60 -22.97 -46.40
N PHE A 8 -28.56 -23.57 -45.71
CA PHE A 8 -29.27 -22.91 -44.62
C PHE A 8 -28.34 -22.81 -43.41
N ILE A 9 -27.74 -21.62 -43.16
CA ILE A 9 -27.10 -21.28 -41.90
C ILE A 9 -28.24 -20.94 -40.93
N ALA A 10 -28.63 -21.91 -40.10
CA ALA A 10 -29.47 -21.66 -38.94
C ALA A 10 -28.65 -20.80 -37.93
N ALA A 11 -28.89 -19.50 -37.95
CA ALA A 11 -28.41 -18.61 -36.89
C ALA A 11 -29.11 -19.01 -35.59
N PHE A 12 -28.41 -19.73 -34.73
CA PHE A 12 -28.81 -19.91 -33.35
C PHE A 12 -28.71 -18.54 -32.67
N VAL A 13 -29.78 -17.76 -32.74
CA VAL A 13 -29.97 -16.61 -31.87
C VAL A 13 -30.30 -17.20 -30.49
N GLY A 14 -29.26 -17.55 -29.76
CA GLY A 14 -29.40 -17.83 -28.34
C GLY A 14 -29.97 -16.55 -27.69
N SER A 15 -31.23 -16.58 -27.30
CA SER A 15 -31.83 -15.56 -26.46
C SER A 15 -30.94 -15.46 -25.20
N VAL A 16 -30.19 -14.37 -25.06
CA VAL A 16 -29.56 -14.00 -23.80
C VAL A 16 -30.71 -13.73 -22.84
N GLN A 17 -31.15 -14.78 -22.16
CA GLN A 17 -32.14 -14.65 -21.10
C GLN A 17 -31.47 -13.76 -20.05
N ALA A 18 -32.07 -12.59 -19.79
CA ALA A 18 -31.55 -11.66 -18.78
C ALA A 18 -31.40 -12.42 -17.45
N GLN A 19 -30.17 -12.60 -17.03
CA GLN A 19 -29.87 -13.30 -15.79
C GLN A 19 -30.46 -12.50 -14.61
N LYS A 20 -31.44 -13.07 -13.93
CA LYS A 20 -32.16 -12.40 -12.85
C LYS A 20 -31.54 -12.77 -11.51
N ILE A 21 -31.39 -11.78 -10.65
CA ILE A 21 -31.09 -11.95 -9.24
C ILE A 21 -32.34 -11.56 -8.47
N LYS A 22 -33.02 -12.53 -7.86
CA LYS A 22 -34.31 -12.36 -7.18
C LYS A 22 -34.21 -12.72 -5.72
N PHE A 23 -34.71 -11.81 -4.89
CA PHE A 23 -34.86 -12.04 -3.46
C PHE A 23 -36.34 -12.02 -3.09
N LYS A 24 -36.73 -12.96 -2.17
CA LYS A 24 -37.98 -12.90 -1.43
C LYS A 24 -37.63 -12.72 0.04
N VAL A 25 -38.04 -11.58 0.60
CA VAL A 25 -37.71 -11.19 1.98
C VAL A 25 -39.02 -11.20 2.79
N SER A 26 -39.07 -12.02 3.86
CA SER A 26 -40.17 -12.04 4.82
C SER A 26 -39.92 -11.07 5.98
N ASN A 27 -40.98 -10.72 6.69
CA ASN A 27 -40.95 -9.87 7.89
C ASN A 27 -40.34 -8.47 7.66
N TYR A 28 -40.52 -7.92 6.45
CA TYR A 28 -40.08 -6.58 6.12
C TYR A 28 -41.17 -5.76 5.41
N LYS A 29 -41.16 -4.43 5.64
CA LYS A 29 -42.04 -3.50 4.92
C LYS A 29 -41.46 -3.15 3.57
N ASP A 30 -42.30 -2.81 2.61
CA ASP A 30 -41.91 -2.32 1.30
C ASP A 30 -40.93 -1.15 1.44
N THR A 31 -39.76 -1.27 0.79
CA THR A 31 -38.65 -0.29 0.88
C THR A 31 -37.70 -0.43 -0.31
N THR A 32 -36.76 0.48 -0.38
CA THR A 32 -35.63 0.36 -1.30
C THR A 32 -34.54 -0.53 -0.69
N ILE A 33 -34.05 -1.49 -1.47
CA ILE A 33 -32.95 -2.37 -1.11
C ILE A 33 -31.84 -2.26 -2.16
N PHE A 34 -30.65 -2.63 -1.76
CA PHE A 34 -29.46 -2.40 -2.56
C PHE A 34 -28.71 -3.70 -2.82
N LEU A 35 -28.19 -3.81 -4.04
CA LEU A 35 -27.16 -4.77 -4.36
C LEU A 35 -25.81 -4.08 -4.18
N VAL A 36 -24.91 -4.70 -3.43
CA VAL A 36 -23.55 -4.20 -3.23
C VAL A 36 -22.54 -5.23 -3.68
N LYS A 37 -21.36 -4.78 -4.11
CA LYS A 37 -20.26 -5.63 -4.58
C LYS A 37 -18.98 -5.34 -3.83
N TYR A 38 -18.17 -6.37 -3.65
CA TYR A 38 -16.82 -6.20 -3.12
C TYR A 38 -15.86 -5.69 -4.20
N VAL A 39 -14.99 -4.76 -3.81
CA VAL A 39 -13.73 -4.47 -4.48
C VAL A 39 -12.67 -4.47 -3.39
N GLY A 40 -11.88 -5.52 -3.32
CA GLY A 40 -11.07 -5.80 -2.16
C GLY A 40 -11.92 -6.01 -0.90
N LYS A 41 -11.66 -5.25 0.16
CA LYS A 41 -12.43 -5.31 1.41
C LYS A 41 -13.63 -4.35 1.47
N ASN A 42 -13.73 -3.44 0.52
CA ASN A 42 -14.75 -2.39 0.54
C ASN A 42 -15.99 -2.82 -0.24
N LEU A 43 -17.16 -2.40 0.24
CA LEU A 43 -18.44 -2.59 -0.41
C LEU A 43 -18.84 -1.32 -1.18
N PHE A 44 -19.28 -1.50 -2.41
CA PHE A 44 -19.75 -0.43 -3.28
C PHE A 44 -21.17 -0.74 -3.78
N TYR A 45 -21.99 0.27 -3.91
CA TYR A 45 -23.32 0.11 -4.52
C TYR A 45 -23.19 -0.38 -5.98
N ALA A 46 -23.91 -1.45 -6.30
CA ALA A 46 -23.91 -2.07 -7.62
C ALA A 46 -25.23 -1.87 -8.36
N ASP A 47 -26.37 -1.95 -7.65
CA ASP A 47 -27.71 -1.76 -8.20
C ASP A 47 -28.73 -1.46 -7.09
N THR A 48 -29.92 -1.01 -7.46
CA THR A 48 -31.00 -0.66 -6.54
C THR A 48 -32.32 -1.26 -7.01
N ALA A 49 -33.11 -1.83 -6.11
CA ALA A 49 -34.44 -2.35 -6.40
C ALA A 49 -35.46 -1.95 -5.34
N GLN A 50 -36.73 -1.91 -5.75
CA GLN A 50 -37.84 -1.75 -4.81
C GLN A 50 -38.29 -3.13 -4.32
N LEU A 51 -38.30 -3.33 -3.02
CA LEU A 51 -38.94 -4.48 -2.38
C LEU A 51 -40.45 -4.23 -2.35
N LYS A 52 -41.21 -4.97 -3.16
CA LYS A 52 -42.67 -4.88 -3.23
C LYS A 52 -43.28 -6.25 -2.96
N ASN A 53 -44.19 -6.30 -2.01
CA ASN A 53 -44.80 -7.56 -1.56
C ASN A 53 -43.72 -8.61 -1.16
N GLY A 54 -42.65 -8.16 -0.56
CA GLY A 54 -41.52 -9.01 -0.18
C GLY A 54 -40.64 -9.52 -1.31
N ILE A 55 -40.81 -9.01 -2.55
CA ILE A 55 -40.02 -9.45 -3.72
C ILE A 55 -39.22 -8.28 -4.27
N ALA A 56 -37.94 -8.54 -4.57
CA ALA A 56 -37.07 -7.62 -5.30
C ALA A 56 -36.30 -8.38 -6.39
N GLU A 57 -36.09 -7.73 -7.54
CA GLU A 57 -35.35 -8.28 -8.68
C GLU A 57 -34.30 -7.27 -9.15
N PHE A 58 -33.07 -7.77 -9.39
CA PHE A 58 -31.96 -7.01 -9.99
C PHE A 58 -31.57 -7.62 -11.33
N ASN A 59 -30.99 -6.78 -12.18
CA ASN A 59 -30.50 -7.24 -13.48
C ASN A 59 -29.07 -7.80 -13.34
N GLY A 60 -28.92 -9.12 -13.35
CA GLY A 60 -27.63 -9.80 -13.24
C GLY A 60 -26.69 -9.52 -14.42
N SER A 61 -27.21 -9.25 -15.63
CA SER A 61 -26.34 -8.98 -16.78
C SER A 61 -25.50 -7.70 -16.66
N LYS A 62 -25.86 -6.82 -15.71
CA LYS A 62 -25.09 -5.62 -15.36
C LYS A 62 -24.02 -5.88 -14.28
N GLN A 63 -23.99 -7.08 -13.73
CA GLN A 63 -23.12 -7.41 -12.61
C GLN A 63 -21.89 -8.19 -13.07
N THR A 64 -20.80 -8.05 -12.32
CA THR A 64 -19.59 -8.84 -12.51
C THR A 64 -19.59 -10.04 -11.56
N GLY A 65 -19.01 -11.16 -11.99
CA GLY A 65 -18.85 -12.34 -11.14
C GLY A 65 -18.02 -12.04 -9.89
N GLY A 66 -18.36 -12.68 -8.77
CA GLY A 66 -17.71 -12.47 -7.48
C GLY A 66 -18.65 -12.74 -6.32
N ILE A 67 -18.33 -12.20 -5.15
CA ILE A 67 -19.25 -12.12 -4.01
C ILE A 67 -19.99 -10.80 -4.11
N LEU A 68 -21.30 -10.88 -4.20
CA LEU A 68 -22.21 -9.76 -4.06
C LEU A 68 -22.93 -9.86 -2.71
N ALA A 69 -23.51 -8.77 -2.25
CA ALA A 69 -24.36 -8.84 -1.07
C ALA A 69 -25.66 -8.07 -1.25
N LEU A 70 -26.73 -8.60 -0.68
CA LEU A 70 -27.98 -7.88 -0.49
C LEU A 70 -27.81 -6.97 0.74
N TYR A 71 -28.02 -5.67 0.56
CA TYR A 71 -27.99 -4.70 1.64
C TYR A 71 -29.36 -4.06 1.85
N ILE A 72 -29.84 -4.16 3.08
CA ILE A 72 -31.09 -3.57 3.56
C ILE A 72 -30.69 -2.63 4.70
N ASN A 73 -31.20 -1.40 4.68
CA ASN A 73 -30.82 -0.39 5.69
C ASN A 73 -30.99 -0.91 7.12
N GLY A 74 -29.96 -0.73 7.94
CA GLY A 74 -29.93 -1.17 9.33
C GLY A 74 -29.56 -2.64 9.55
N GLN A 75 -29.34 -3.41 8.48
CA GLN A 75 -28.95 -4.81 8.54
C GLN A 75 -27.50 -5.03 8.07
N LYS A 76 -26.91 -6.14 8.51
CA LYS A 76 -25.63 -6.60 7.93
C LYS A 76 -25.87 -7.07 6.50
N PRO A 77 -24.93 -6.78 5.56
CA PRO A 77 -25.03 -7.30 4.21
C PRO A 77 -25.11 -8.83 4.18
N LEU A 78 -26.01 -9.38 3.34
CA LEU A 78 -26.14 -10.81 3.13
C LEU A 78 -25.36 -11.22 1.89
N ASP A 79 -24.21 -11.83 2.08
CA ASP A 79 -23.34 -12.28 1.00
C ASP A 79 -23.92 -13.46 0.23
N PHE A 80 -23.74 -13.45 -1.09
CA PHE A 80 -24.03 -14.55 -1.99
C PHE A 80 -23.05 -14.54 -3.17
N ILE A 81 -22.89 -15.67 -3.84
CA ILE A 81 -22.04 -15.76 -5.02
C ILE A 81 -22.87 -15.41 -6.27
N TYR A 82 -22.31 -14.56 -7.13
CA TYR A 82 -22.81 -14.35 -8.48
C TYR A 82 -21.78 -14.81 -9.51
N ASN A 83 -22.19 -15.70 -10.40
CA ASN A 83 -21.36 -16.26 -11.45
C ASN A 83 -22.10 -16.39 -12.77
N ASN A 84 -22.74 -15.29 -13.21
CA ASN A 84 -23.50 -15.25 -14.45
C ASN A 84 -24.61 -16.33 -14.56
N GLU A 85 -25.21 -16.71 -13.44
CA GLU A 85 -26.35 -17.63 -13.37
C GLU A 85 -27.59 -16.94 -12.80
N GLU A 86 -28.76 -17.55 -12.95
CA GLU A 86 -29.98 -17.08 -12.29
C GLU A 86 -29.87 -17.37 -10.78
N VAL A 87 -30.07 -16.32 -9.96
CA VAL A 87 -30.07 -16.43 -8.51
C VAL A 87 -31.48 -16.17 -7.98
N GLN A 88 -32.02 -17.12 -7.18
CA GLN A 88 -33.24 -16.90 -6.42
C GLN A 88 -33.06 -17.36 -4.98
N ILE A 89 -33.19 -16.42 -4.06
CA ILE A 89 -32.95 -16.60 -2.62
C ILE A 89 -34.15 -16.11 -1.82
N GLU A 90 -34.61 -16.89 -0.86
CA GLU A 90 -35.62 -16.53 0.13
C GLU A 90 -34.94 -16.33 1.49
N VAL A 91 -35.26 -15.27 2.21
CA VAL A 91 -34.70 -14.93 3.52
C VAL A 91 -35.78 -14.33 4.44
N ASP A 92 -35.56 -14.48 5.73
CA ASP A 92 -36.31 -13.76 6.76
C ASP A 92 -35.43 -12.69 7.40
N LEU A 93 -35.98 -11.48 7.56
CA LEU A 93 -35.21 -10.35 8.09
C LEU A 93 -34.75 -10.55 9.54
N THR A 94 -35.45 -11.35 10.31
CA THR A 94 -35.10 -11.63 11.71
C THR A 94 -33.82 -12.47 11.85
N ASP A 95 -33.51 -13.29 10.82
CA ASP A 95 -32.29 -14.07 10.71
C ASP A 95 -31.92 -14.26 9.23
N LEU A 96 -31.29 -13.23 8.64
CA LEU A 96 -31.01 -13.23 7.21
C LEU A 96 -30.20 -14.44 6.75
N PHE A 97 -29.17 -14.83 7.48
CA PHE A 97 -28.30 -15.92 7.06
C PHE A 97 -28.85 -17.30 7.43
N GLY A 98 -29.32 -17.49 8.66
CA GLY A 98 -29.85 -18.77 9.13
C GLY A 98 -31.12 -19.20 8.41
N SER A 99 -31.98 -18.22 7.99
CA SER A 99 -33.19 -18.49 7.23
C SER A 99 -32.97 -18.65 5.71
N MET A 100 -31.76 -18.39 5.20
CA MET A 100 -31.47 -18.36 3.77
C MET A 100 -31.78 -19.67 3.06
N ILE A 101 -32.72 -19.63 2.10
CA ILE A 101 -33.12 -20.78 1.27
C ILE A 101 -32.82 -20.43 -0.20
N VAL A 102 -31.92 -21.19 -0.81
CA VAL A 102 -31.56 -21.02 -2.21
C VAL A 102 -32.51 -21.85 -3.10
N LYS A 103 -33.35 -21.17 -3.87
CA LYS A 103 -34.28 -21.81 -4.84
C LYS A 103 -33.62 -22.06 -6.19
N LYS A 104 -32.81 -21.08 -6.65
CA LYS A 104 -32.01 -21.18 -7.88
C LYS A 104 -30.59 -20.66 -7.63
N SER A 105 -29.62 -21.24 -8.20
CA SER A 105 -28.18 -21.08 -8.14
C SER A 105 -27.49 -22.28 -7.49
N GLU A 106 -26.77 -23.02 -8.30
CA GLU A 106 -25.97 -24.15 -7.80
C GLU A 106 -24.72 -23.69 -7.02
N GLU A 107 -24.16 -22.53 -7.37
CA GLU A 107 -23.07 -21.91 -6.60
C GLU A 107 -23.54 -21.59 -5.17
N ASN A 108 -24.70 -20.94 -5.04
CA ASN A 108 -25.19 -20.52 -3.72
C ASN A 108 -25.71 -21.66 -2.85
N LYS A 109 -26.22 -22.77 -3.42
CA LYS A 109 -26.54 -23.96 -2.64
C LYS A 109 -25.29 -24.52 -1.93
N VAL A 110 -24.18 -24.61 -2.67
CA VAL A 110 -22.91 -25.07 -2.12
C VAL A 110 -22.36 -24.05 -1.12
N PHE A 111 -22.42 -22.75 -1.45
CA PHE A 111 -21.93 -21.66 -0.59
C PHE A 111 -22.62 -21.63 0.77
N VAL A 112 -23.96 -21.67 0.81
CA VAL A 112 -24.72 -21.62 2.06
C VAL A 112 -24.42 -22.83 2.93
N ASN A 113 -24.36 -24.04 2.35
CA ASN A 113 -24.01 -25.22 3.10
C ASN A 113 -22.58 -25.15 3.67
N TYR A 114 -21.64 -24.63 2.87
CA TYR A 114 -20.27 -24.42 3.32
C TYR A 114 -20.19 -23.43 4.51
N VAL A 115 -20.83 -22.26 4.36
CA VAL A 115 -20.76 -21.23 5.41
C VAL A 115 -21.44 -21.72 6.70
N ARG A 116 -22.58 -22.43 6.60
CA ARG A 116 -23.23 -23.05 7.78
C ARG A 116 -22.30 -24.02 8.47
N PHE A 117 -21.73 -24.98 7.72
CA PHE A 117 -20.80 -25.95 8.27
C PHE A 117 -19.60 -25.27 8.98
N ILE A 118 -18.98 -24.28 8.35
CA ILE A 118 -17.85 -23.55 8.94
C ILE A 118 -18.27 -22.77 10.20
N THR A 119 -19.44 -22.15 10.18
CA THR A 119 -19.96 -21.39 11.32
C THR A 119 -20.23 -22.31 12.51
N ASP A 120 -20.84 -23.46 12.28
CA ASP A 120 -21.11 -24.46 13.34
C ASP A 120 -19.80 -24.97 13.95
N LYS A 121 -18.84 -25.35 13.10
CA LYS A 121 -17.54 -25.86 13.56
C LYS A 121 -16.72 -24.79 14.30
N ARG A 122 -16.75 -23.56 13.82
CA ARG A 122 -16.10 -22.44 14.51
C ARG A 122 -16.73 -22.15 15.87
N THR A 123 -18.05 -22.26 16.00
CA THR A 123 -18.76 -22.09 17.28
C THR A 123 -18.34 -23.16 18.27
N GLU A 124 -18.27 -24.44 17.84
CA GLU A 124 -17.77 -25.57 18.66
C GLU A 124 -16.33 -25.29 19.15
N VAL A 125 -15.41 -24.94 18.22
CA VAL A 125 -14.00 -24.68 18.54
C VAL A 125 -13.84 -23.50 19.49
N ASN A 126 -14.59 -22.40 19.29
CA ASN A 126 -14.52 -21.22 20.15
C ASN A 126 -14.97 -21.58 21.59
N LYS A 127 -16.06 -22.34 21.74
CA LYS A 127 -16.52 -22.83 23.05
C LYS A 127 -15.44 -23.65 23.75
N TRP A 128 -14.83 -24.62 23.08
CA TRP A 128 -13.77 -25.42 23.65
C TRP A 128 -12.49 -24.64 23.93
N SER A 129 -12.15 -23.69 23.11
CA SER A 129 -11.01 -22.79 23.32
C SER A 129 -11.19 -21.94 24.58
N GLU A 130 -12.41 -21.39 24.80
CA GLU A 130 -12.75 -20.65 26.02
C GLU A 130 -12.69 -21.53 27.25
N GLU A 131 -13.21 -22.77 27.18
CA GLU A 131 -13.16 -23.74 28.28
C GLU A 131 -11.71 -24.12 28.58
N ARG A 132 -10.91 -24.42 27.54
CA ARG A 132 -9.49 -24.81 27.67
C ARG A 132 -8.64 -23.67 28.27
N SER A 133 -8.93 -22.40 27.96
CA SER A 133 -8.18 -21.25 28.48
C SER A 133 -8.25 -21.12 30.03
N LYS A 134 -9.22 -21.76 30.67
CA LYS A 134 -9.44 -21.76 32.13
C LYS A 134 -8.74 -22.93 32.86
N LEU A 135 -8.09 -23.82 32.09
CA LEU A 135 -7.45 -25.04 32.61
C LEU A 135 -5.92 -24.93 32.59
N SER A 136 -5.26 -25.64 33.50
CA SER A 136 -3.81 -25.81 33.42
C SER A 136 -3.45 -26.81 32.30
N GLN A 137 -2.25 -26.68 31.72
CA GLN A 137 -1.79 -27.63 30.67
C GLN A 137 -1.64 -29.08 31.15
N GLU A 138 -1.55 -29.29 32.45
CA GLU A 138 -1.43 -30.60 33.09
C GLU A 138 -2.79 -31.27 33.32
N ASP A 139 -3.89 -30.52 33.15
CA ASP A 139 -5.24 -31.05 33.30
C ASP A 139 -5.56 -32.02 32.15
N SER A 140 -6.05 -33.19 32.46
CA SER A 140 -6.47 -34.18 31.45
C SER A 140 -7.50 -33.62 30.47
N LYS A 141 -8.38 -32.74 30.95
CA LYS A 141 -9.40 -32.07 30.15
C LYS A 141 -8.80 -31.05 29.17
N TYR A 142 -7.66 -30.43 29.50
CA TYR A 142 -6.93 -29.55 28.56
C TYR A 142 -6.54 -30.31 27.30
N LYS A 143 -5.97 -31.52 27.48
CA LYS A 143 -5.59 -32.41 26.37
C LYS A 143 -6.81 -32.84 25.58
N GLU A 144 -7.87 -33.32 26.26
CA GLU A 144 -9.12 -33.72 25.60
C GLU A 144 -9.70 -32.63 24.70
N LEU A 145 -9.78 -31.39 25.21
CA LEU A 145 -10.28 -30.22 24.42
C LEU A 145 -9.36 -29.91 23.24
N THR A 146 -8.05 -30.02 23.43
CA THR A 146 -7.08 -29.81 22.34
C THR A 146 -7.28 -30.87 21.23
N ASP A 147 -7.39 -32.15 21.59
CA ASP A 147 -7.60 -33.24 20.64
C ASP A 147 -8.94 -33.06 19.87
N ARG A 148 -10.01 -32.62 20.56
CA ARG A 148 -11.30 -32.29 19.91
C ARG A 148 -11.19 -31.12 18.93
N MET A 149 -10.47 -30.06 19.29
CA MET A 149 -10.25 -28.91 18.42
C MET A 149 -9.44 -29.34 17.18
N ASP A 150 -8.40 -30.14 17.34
CA ASP A 150 -7.57 -30.64 16.25
C ASP A 150 -8.36 -31.56 15.30
N ALA A 151 -9.17 -32.46 15.85
CA ALA A 151 -10.05 -33.31 15.05
C ALA A 151 -11.07 -32.47 14.24
N THR A 152 -11.63 -31.42 14.85
CA THR A 152 -12.57 -30.50 14.18
C THR A 152 -11.90 -29.69 13.10
N ASN A 153 -10.71 -29.13 13.34
CA ASN A 153 -9.92 -28.43 12.34
C ASN A 153 -9.59 -29.34 11.15
N LYS A 154 -9.22 -30.58 11.41
CA LYS A 154 -8.99 -31.57 10.34
C LYS A 154 -10.26 -31.83 9.54
N ALA A 155 -11.41 -32.03 10.20
CA ALA A 155 -12.69 -32.24 9.51
C ALA A 155 -13.07 -31.03 8.63
N VAL A 156 -12.77 -29.79 9.06
CA VAL A 156 -12.95 -28.57 8.25
C VAL A 156 -12.07 -28.62 7.00
N ILE A 157 -10.80 -28.92 7.15
CA ILE A 157 -9.84 -29.02 6.03
C ILE A 157 -10.27 -30.10 5.04
N ASP A 158 -10.66 -31.29 5.54
CA ASP A 158 -11.11 -32.38 4.70
C ASP A 158 -12.40 -32.04 3.93
N TYR A 159 -13.34 -31.35 4.58
CA TYR A 159 -14.54 -30.84 3.93
C TYR A 159 -14.20 -29.82 2.84
N GLN A 160 -13.31 -28.87 3.11
CA GLN A 160 -12.85 -27.89 2.14
C GLN A 160 -12.15 -28.54 0.94
N LYS A 161 -11.23 -29.47 1.17
CA LYS A 161 -10.55 -30.24 0.09
C LYS A 161 -11.56 -31.01 -0.78
N ASN A 162 -12.55 -31.66 -0.16
CA ASN A 162 -13.61 -32.36 -0.89
C ASN A 162 -14.49 -31.39 -1.72
N LEU A 163 -14.87 -30.25 -1.13
CA LEU A 163 -15.66 -29.22 -1.84
C LEU A 163 -14.90 -28.71 -3.08
N VAL A 164 -13.61 -28.43 -2.95
CA VAL A 164 -12.74 -28.02 -4.07
C VAL A 164 -12.69 -29.10 -5.15
N ALA A 165 -12.47 -30.35 -4.76
CA ALA A 165 -12.39 -31.48 -5.70
C ALA A 165 -13.70 -31.72 -6.46
N THR A 166 -14.85 -31.53 -5.81
CA THR A 166 -16.17 -31.75 -6.40
C THR A 166 -16.72 -30.53 -7.17
N ASN A 167 -16.10 -29.35 -7.02
CA ASN A 167 -16.51 -28.12 -7.68
C ASN A 167 -15.34 -27.37 -8.36
N PRO A 168 -14.50 -28.01 -9.20
CA PRO A 168 -13.24 -27.43 -9.68
C PRO A 168 -13.43 -26.22 -10.62
N THR A 169 -14.55 -26.13 -11.29
CA THR A 169 -14.86 -25.05 -12.27
C THR A 169 -15.76 -23.96 -11.68
N LYS A 170 -16.42 -24.23 -10.56
CA LYS A 170 -17.30 -23.26 -9.90
C LYS A 170 -16.50 -22.20 -9.15
N LEU A 171 -17.05 -21.00 -9.06
CA LEU A 171 -16.41 -19.89 -8.32
C LEU A 171 -16.28 -20.22 -6.84
N ILE A 172 -17.26 -20.86 -6.22
CA ILE A 172 -17.19 -21.33 -4.84
C ILE A 172 -15.99 -22.28 -4.61
N GLY A 173 -15.73 -23.19 -5.54
CA GLY A 173 -14.56 -24.08 -5.45
C GLY A 173 -13.25 -23.30 -5.46
N LYS A 174 -13.12 -22.27 -6.29
CA LYS A 174 -11.94 -21.40 -6.35
C LYS A 174 -11.79 -20.54 -5.09
N ILE A 175 -12.89 -19.98 -4.57
CA ILE A 175 -12.91 -19.21 -3.32
C ILE A 175 -12.45 -20.08 -2.14
N VAL A 176 -12.99 -21.29 -2.01
CA VAL A 176 -12.60 -22.21 -0.93
C VAL A 176 -11.17 -22.69 -1.10
N LYS A 177 -10.73 -23.00 -2.33
CA LYS A 177 -9.32 -23.33 -2.61
C LYS A 177 -8.37 -22.23 -2.16
N MET A 178 -8.72 -20.97 -2.43
CA MET A 178 -7.92 -19.80 -2.02
C MET A 178 -7.83 -19.67 -0.48
N SER A 179 -8.80 -20.16 0.26
CA SER A 179 -8.79 -20.16 1.73
C SER A 179 -7.95 -21.29 2.35
N LEU A 180 -7.59 -22.31 1.58
CA LEU A 180 -6.72 -23.40 2.05
C LEU A 180 -5.28 -22.87 2.23
N ASP A 181 -4.65 -23.34 3.30
CA ASP A 181 -3.24 -23.11 3.50
C ASP A 181 -2.37 -24.01 2.62
N VAL A 182 -1.10 -23.64 2.50
CA VAL A 182 -0.10 -24.42 1.79
C VAL A 182 0.29 -25.65 2.64
N ASP A 183 0.25 -26.84 2.04
CA ASP A 183 0.75 -28.05 2.69
C ASP A 183 2.29 -27.99 2.70
N VAL A 184 2.88 -27.64 3.85
CA VAL A 184 4.33 -27.53 4.02
C VAL A 184 4.91 -28.88 4.41
N PRO A 185 5.82 -29.49 3.62
CA PRO A 185 6.44 -30.75 3.94
C PRO A 185 7.38 -30.65 5.16
N GLU A 186 7.76 -31.80 5.72
CA GLU A 186 8.74 -31.83 6.78
C GLU A 186 10.09 -31.29 6.28
N PRO A 187 10.79 -30.47 7.11
CA PRO A 187 12.11 -29.96 6.76
C PRO A 187 13.11 -31.08 6.53
N PRO A 188 14.00 -30.97 5.53
CA PRO A 188 15.06 -31.93 5.31
C PRO A 188 16.02 -32.00 6.51
N LYS A 189 16.42 -33.21 6.87
CA LYS A 189 17.34 -33.48 7.99
C LYS A 189 18.65 -34.09 7.48
N ASP A 190 19.74 -33.81 8.19
CA ASP A 190 21.04 -34.45 7.95
C ASP A 190 21.07 -35.91 8.46
N ALA A 191 22.21 -36.56 8.27
CA ALA A 191 22.40 -37.94 8.70
C ALA A 191 22.25 -38.16 10.23
N ASN A 192 22.33 -37.08 11.02
CA ASN A 192 22.18 -37.10 12.47
C ASN A 192 20.75 -36.74 12.93
N GLY A 193 19.82 -36.52 11.98
CA GLY A 193 18.44 -36.14 12.26
C GLY A 193 18.25 -34.66 12.55
N LYS A 194 19.28 -33.79 12.38
CA LYS A 194 19.20 -32.35 12.60
C LYS A 194 18.64 -31.65 11.37
N ILE A 195 17.72 -30.71 11.55
CA ILE A 195 17.16 -29.89 10.49
C ILE A 195 18.29 -29.09 9.80
N ILE A 196 18.41 -29.22 8.47
CA ILE A 196 19.45 -28.57 7.66
C ILE A 196 19.17 -27.07 7.51
N ASP A 197 17.91 -26.68 7.26
CA ASP A 197 17.49 -25.28 7.11
C ASP A 197 16.35 -24.98 8.10
N SER A 198 16.66 -24.21 9.12
CA SER A 198 15.68 -23.76 10.14
C SER A 198 14.56 -22.90 9.55
N ASN A 199 14.79 -22.22 8.42
CA ASN A 199 13.83 -21.37 7.74
C ASN A 199 13.04 -22.10 6.65
N PHE A 200 13.27 -23.40 6.44
CA PHE A 200 12.67 -24.20 5.37
C PHE A 200 11.14 -24.04 5.32
N ARG A 201 10.45 -24.22 6.44
CA ARG A 201 8.98 -24.13 6.51
C ARG A 201 8.47 -22.76 6.05
N PHE A 202 9.09 -21.69 6.53
CA PHE A 202 8.73 -20.33 6.16
C PHE A 202 9.03 -20.05 4.69
N ASN A 203 10.21 -20.43 4.21
CA ASN A 203 10.63 -20.19 2.82
C ASN A 203 9.74 -20.99 1.85
N TYR A 204 9.41 -22.24 2.20
CA TYR A 204 8.50 -23.08 1.42
C TYR A 204 7.09 -22.47 1.37
N TYR A 205 6.52 -22.11 2.52
CA TYR A 205 5.20 -21.49 2.60
C TYR A 205 5.12 -20.23 1.76
N ARG A 206 6.08 -19.33 1.87
CA ARG A 206 6.14 -18.08 1.10
C ARG A 206 6.26 -18.33 -0.40
N LYS A 207 7.08 -19.28 -0.82
CA LYS A 207 7.27 -19.65 -2.23
C LYS A 207 5.99 -20.17 -2.87
N HIS A 208 5.23 -20.97 -2.11
CA HIS A 208 4.03 -21.67 -2.59
C HIS A 208 2.72 -20.96 -2.21
N PHE A 209 2.81 -19.76 -1.63
CA PHE A 209 1.64 -19.03 -1.11
C PHE A 209 0.52 -18.82 -2.13
N TRP A 210 0.87 -18.63 -3.39
CA TRP A 210 -0.06 -18.35 -4.48
C TRP A 210 -0.56 -19.59 -5.22
N ASP A 211 -0.08 -20.80 -4.91
CA ASP A 211 -0.39 -22.03 -5.66
C ASP A 211 -1.88 -22.42 -5.57
N ASN A 212 -2.55 -22.03 -4.51
CA ASN A 212 -3.97 -22.25 -4.31
C ASN A 212 -4.87 -21.17 -4.96
N ILE A 213 -4.30 -20.18 -5.64
CA ILE A 213 -5.01 -19.02 -6.19
C ILE A 213 -4.88 -18.99 -7.71
N ASP A 214 -5.99 -19.07 -8.44
CA ASP A 214 -5.98 -18.92 -9.91
C ASP A 214 -5.94 -17.44 -10.28
N LEU A 215 -4.73 -16.85 -10.29
CA LEU A 215 -4.50 -15.43 -10.60
C LEU A 215 -4.95 -15.01 -12.03
N ARG A 216 -5.46 -15.94 -12.85
CA ARG A 216 -6.05 -15.64 -14.16
C ARG A 216 -7.56 -15.40 -14.10
N ASP A 217 -8.17 -15.63 -12.94
CA ASP A 217 -9.61 -15.46 -12.75
C ASP A 217 -9.94 -14.06 -12.19
N ASP A 218 -10.37 -13.18 -13.07
CA ASP A 218 -10.70 -11.79 -12.75
C ASP A 218 -11.80 -11.62 -11.69
N ARG A 219 -12.63 -12.66 -11.46
CA ARG A 219 -13.70 -12.62 -10.45
C ARG A 219 -13.16 -12.59 -9.03
N LEU A 220 -11.90 -13.03 -8.82
CA LEU A 220 -11.28 -13.08 -7.49
C LEU A 220 -11.12 -11.68 -6.86
N VAL A 221 -10.93 -10.63 -7.67
CA VAL A 221 -10.81 -9.26 -7.16
C VAL A 221 -12.10 -8.75 -6.51
N ASN A 222 -13.23 -9.39 -6.86
CA ASN A 222 -14.53 -9.11 -6.27
C ASN A 222 -14.82 -10.03 -5.06
N THR A 223 -13.75 -10.46 -4.36
CA THR A 223 -13.86 -11.27 -3.14
C THR A 223 -12.97 -10.69 -2.04
N PRO A 224 -13.44 -10.56 -0.80
CA PRO A 224 -12.61 -10.05 0.31
C PRO A 224 -11.42 -10.96 0.63
N ILE A 225 -11.52 -12.27 0.33
CA ILE A 225 -10.47 -13.25 0.61
C ILE A 225 -9.21 -12.96 -0.21
N PHE A 226 -9.36 -12.62 -1.50
CA PHE A 226 -8.19 -12.27 -2.34
C PHE A 226 -7.45 -11.05 -1.80
N HIS A 227 -8.19 -10.03 -1.40
CA HIS A 227 -7.60 -8.84 -0.78
C HIS A 227 -6.84 -9.19 0.52
N GLN A 228 -7.45 -10.00 1.41
CA GLN A 228 -6.81 -10.43 2.65
C GLN A 228 -5.51 -11.21 2.39
N LYS A 229 -5.50 -12.10 1.39
CA LYS A 229 -4.29 -12.84 0.97
C LYS A 229 -3.21 -11.88 0.45
N LEU A 230 -3.57 -10.87 -0.33
CA LEU A 230 -2.63 -9.87 -0.82
C LEU A 230 -2.03 -9.03 0.33
N GLU A 231 -2.85 -8.52 1.24
CA GLU A 231 -2.39 -7.79 2.42
C GLU A 231 -1.54 -8.66 3.36
N TYR A 232 -1.88 -9.95 3.52
CA TYR A 232 -1.10 -10.86 4.34
C TYR A 232 0.28 -11.13 3.74
N TYR A 233 0.36 -11.38 2.42
CA TYR A 233 1.63 -11.66 1.73
C TYR A 233 2.60 -10.49 1.78
N PHE A 234 2.12 -9.26 1.58
CA PHE A 234 2.93 -8.05 1.64
C PHE A 234 3.04 -7.46 3.06
N GLY A 235 2.39 -8.07 4.05
CA GLY A 235 2.40 -7.65 5.44
C GLY A 235 3.63 -8.13 6.23
N LYS A 236 3.80 -7.57 7.43
CA LYS A 236 4.93 -7.84 8.34
C LYS A 236 5.11 -9.31 8.73
N ASN A 237 4.06 -10.12 8.64
CA ASN A 237 4.10 -11.55 8.99
C ASN A 237 4.82 -12.39 7.93
N MET A 238 4.81 -11.95 6.68
CA MET A 238 5.38 -12.67 5.54
C MET A 238 6.64 -12.01 4.97
N MET A 239 6.85 -10.73 5.28
CA MET A 239 7.89 -9.96 4.63
C MET A 239 8.51 -8.92 5.57
N ILE A 240 9.83 -8.84 5.57
CA ILE A 240 10.53 -7.75 6.23
C ILE A 240 10.09 -6.44 5.57
N GLN A 241 9.60 -5.51 6.38
CA GLN A 241 9.11 -4.21 5.92
C GLN A 241 10.27 -3.27 5.62
N HIS A 242 11.07 -3.65 4.63
CA HIS A 242 12.16 -2.86 4.07
C HIS A 242 11.85 -2.57 2.60
N TRP A 243 12.01 -1.34 2.17
CA TRP A 243 11.60 -0.87 0.85
C TRP A 243 12.14 -1.70 -0.32
N ASP A 244 13.43 -2.11 -0.29
CA ASP A 244 14.00 -2.93 -1.37
C ASP A 244 13.41 -4.33 -1.39
N THR A 245 13.18 -4.94 -0.21
CA THR A 245 12.54 -6.25 -0.12
C THR A 245 11.13 -6.19 -0.69
N VAL A 246 10.33 -5.25 -0.21
CA VAL A 246 8.94 -5.08 -0.65
C VAL A 246 8.86 -4.79 -2.14
N LEU A 247 9.69 -3.87 -2.65
CA LEU A 247 9.71 -3.50 -4.07
C LEU A 247 10.05 -4.68 -4.97
N ASN A 248 11.09 -5.46 -4.61
CA ASN A 248 11.51 -6.63 -5.37
C ASN A 248 10.39 -7.68 -5.43
N TYR A 249 9.72 -7.95 -4.31
CA TYR A 249 8.59 -8.87 -4.28
C TYR A 249 7.36 -8.33 -5.02
N ALA A 250 7.08 -7.02 -4.94
CA ALA A 250 5.98 -6.40 -5.67
C ALA A 250 6.18 -6.50 -7.19
N PHE A 251 7.39 -6.22 -7.67
CA PHE A 251 7.73 -6.41 -9.09
C PHE A 251 7.65 -7.87 -9.50
N ALA A 252 8.32 -8.76 -8.76
CA ALA A 252 8.30 -10.19 -9.06
C ALA A 252 6.88 -10.76 -9.13
N PHE A 253 5.98 -10.32 -8.26
CA PHE A 253 4.59 -10.75 -8.27
C PHE A 253 3.79 -10.12 -9.41
N CYS A 254 3.78 -8.78 -9.53
CA CYS A 254 2.97 -8.10 -10.54
C CYS A 254 3.40 -8.45 -11.97
N ASP A 255 4.70 -8.67 -12.22
CA ASP A 255 5.21 -9.02 -13.56
C ASP A 255 4.80 -10.42 -14.02
N THR A 256 4.33 -11.30 -13.10
CA THR A 256 3.77 -12.62 -13.48
C THR A 256 2.31 -12.54 -13.91
N LEU A 257 1.62 -11.44 -13.63
CA LEU A 257 0.20 -11.26 -13.91
C LEU A 257 -0.01 -10.84 -15.38
N ASN A 258 -1.18 -11.19 -15.93
CA ASN A 258 -1.57 -10.70 -17.24
C ASN A 258 -1.90 -9.20 -17.17
N PRO A 259 -1.19 -8.31 -17.89
CA PRO A 259 -1.42 -6.86 -17.85
C PRO A 259 -2.82 -6.41 -18.24
N LYS A 260 -3.57 -7.26 -18.94
CA LYS A 260 -4.95 -6.98 -19.37
C LYS A 260 -6.02 -7.50 -18.39
N SER A 261 -5.61 -8.17 -17.30
CA SER A 261 -6.52 -8.74 -16.30
C SER A 261 -6.94 -7.73 -15.23
N LYS A 262 -8.12 -7.94 -14.65
CA LYS A 262 -8.56 -7.19 -13.47
C LYS A 262 -7.74 -7.50 -12.22
N VAL A 263 -7.17 -8.70 -12.15
CA VAL A 263 -6.23 -9.08 -11.07
C VAL A 263 -4.98 -8.19 -11.13
N PHE A 264 -4.39 -7.99 -12.31
CA PHE A 264 -3.24 -7.09 -12.48
C PHE A 264 -3.60 -5.64 -12.09
N GLU A 265 -4.69 -5.11 -12.67
CA GLU A 265 -5.19 -3.76 -12.35
C GLU A 265 -5.33 -3.57 -10.84
N TYR A 266 -5.97 -4.53 -10.17
CA TYR A 266 -6.22 -4.49 -8.75
C TYR A 266 -4.91 -4.52 -7.93
N CYS A 267 -4.02 -5.48 -8.21
CA CYS A 267 -2.78 -5.66 -7.47
C CYS A 267 -1.85 -4.45 -7.61
N VAL A 268 -1.67 -3.95 -8.85
CA VAL A 268 -0.84 -2.76 -9.10
C VAL A 268 -1.43 -1.53 -8.40
N THR A 269 -2.74 -1.31 -8.53
CA THR A 269 -3.40 -0.16 -7.90
C THR A 269 -3.32 -0.24 -6.37
N HIS A 270 -3.62 -1.41 -5.80
CA HIS A 270 -3.62 -1.61 -4.36
C HIS A 270 -2.22 -1.42 -3.77
N LEU A 271 -1.20 -2.09 -4.31
CA LEU A 271 0.17 -1.98 -3.81
C LEU A 271 0.71 -0.55 -3.96
N THR A 272 0.54 0.08 -5.13
CA THR A 272 1.00 1.45 -5.35
C THR A 272 0.36 2.42 -4.34
N SER A 273 -0.96 2.36 -4.15
CA SER A 273 -1.67 3.27 -3.23
C SER A 273 -1.40 2.98 -1.75
N SER A 274 -1.18 1.72 -1.38
CA SER A 274 -0.85 1.34 0.00
C SER A 274 0.51 1.89 0.41
N TYR A 275 1.50 1.82 -0.47
CA TYR A 275 2.84 2.36 -0.18
C TYR A 275 2.95 3.87 -0.33
N GLN A 276 2.08 4.51 -1.11
CA GLN A 276 1.93 5.97 -1.12
C GLN A 276 1.48 6.51 0.25
N LYS A 277 0.64 5.75 0.95
CA LYS A 277 0.07 6.11 2.26
C LYS A 277 0.81 5.50 3.44
N SER A 278 1.95 4.87 3.21
CA SER A 278 2.68 4.18 4.27
C SER A 278 3.39 5.15 5.20
N ASN A 279 3.20 4.98 6.50
CA ASN A 279 3.94 5.72 7.53
C ASN A 279 5.31 5.07 7.84
N ILE A 280 5.68 3.99 7.16
CA ILE A 280 6.99 3.35 7.33
C ILE A 280 8.00 4.11 6.46
N MET A 281 9.01 4.69 7.10
CA MET A 281 10.05 5.46 6.42
C MET A 281 10.69 4.67 5.28
N GLY A 282 10.79 5.29 4.11
CA GLY A 282 11.38 4.71 2.91
C GLY A 282 10.43 3.92 2.02
N MET A 283 9.19 3.65 2.45
CA MET A 283 8.20 2.97 1.60
C MET A 283 7.71 3.84 0.43
N ASP A 284 7.97 5.13 0.46
CA ASP A 284 7.82 6.03 -0.68
C ASP A 284 8.65 5.56 -1.91
N LYS A 285 9.76 4.87 -1.69
CA LYS A 285 10.52 4.23 -2.77
C LYS A 285 9.68 3.17 -3.50
N VAL A 286 8.91 2.37 -2.77
CA VAL A 286 8.02 1.38 -3.38
C VAL A 286 6.97 2.08 -4.24
N PHE A 287 6.32 3.11 -3.71
CA PHE A 287 5.36 3.93 -4.47
C PHE A 287 5.99 4.49 -5.75
N VAL A 288 7.12 5.20 -5.62
CA VAL A 288 7.79 5.88 -6.74
C VAL A 288 8.13 4.90 -7.87
N TYR A 289 8.75 3.76 -7.55
CA TYR A 289 9.16 2.80 -8.56
C TYR A 289 7.99 1.99 -9.15
N MET A 290 6.97 1.67 -8.35
CA MET A 290 5.75 1.02 -8.84
C MET A 290 4.99 1.97 -9.79
N PHE A 291 4.82 3.24 -9.37
CA PHE A 291 4.13 4.23 -10.18
C PHE A 291 4.86 4.50 -11.49
N ASP A 292 6.16 4.75 -11.44
CA ASP A 292 6.98 4.96 -12.63
C ASP A 292 6.88 3.79 -13.62
N LYS A 293 7.04 2.56 -13.14
CA LYS A 293 7.04 1.36 -13.99
C LYS A 293 5.71 1.09 -14.67
N TYR A 294 4.62 1.13 -13.90
CA TYR A 294 3.33 0.68 -14.41
C TYR A 294 2.47 1.79 -14.99
N TYR A 295 2.62 3.04 -14.51
CA TYR A 295 1.78 4.15 -14.92
C TYR A 295 2.47 5.13 -15.87
N CYS A 296 3.80 5.31 -15.78
CA CYS A 296 4.50 6.33 -16.58
C CYS A 296 5.34 5.73 -17.70
N THR A 297 6.00 4.59 -17.45
CA THR A 297 6.88 3.97 -18.44
C THR A 297 6.07 3.19 -19.47
N ASN A 298 6.36 3.40 -20.75
CA ASN A 298 5.72 2.65 -21.83
C ASN A 298 6.14 1.18 -21.80
N GLY A 299 5.16 0.30 -21.82
CA GLY A 299 5.33 -1.14 -21.99
C GLY A 299 5.55 -1.54 -23.46
N PRO A 300 5.53 -2.84 -23.76
CA PRO A 300 5.81 -3.38 -25.10
C PRO A 300 4.90 -2.85 -26.22
N GLU A 301 3.67 -2.43 -25.89
CA GLU A 301 2.69 -1.88 -26.85
C GLU A 301 2.85 -0.36 -27.07
N GLY A 302 3.92 0.26 -26.55
CA GLY A 302 4.16 1.71 -26.65
C GLY A 302 3.25 2.57 -25.78
N LYS A 303 2.57 1.98 -24.80
CA LYS A 303 1.69 2.65 -23.82
C LYS A 303 2.02 2.14 -22.42
N PRO A 304 1.71 2.92 -21.36
CA PRO A 304 1.80 2.44 -19.99
C PRO A 304 0.92 1.19 -19.77
N LEU A 305 1.36 0.33 -18.85
CA LEU A 305 0.63 -0.90 -18.51
C LEU A 305 -0.69 -0.59 -17.77
N ALA A 306 -0.75 0.51 -17.02
CA ALA A 306 -1.94 0.97 -16.32
C ALA A 306 -2.96 1.63 -17.27
N THR A 307 -3.52 0.85 -18.19
CA THR A 307 -4.47 1.33 -19.22
C THR A 307 -5.84 1.76 -18.66
N TRP A 308 -6.13 1.46 -17.40
CA TRP A 308 -7.38 1.86 -16.70
C TRP A 308 -7.36 3.32 -16.20
N VAL A 309 -6.21 3.99 -16.24
CA VAL A 309 -6.08 5.41 -15.86
C VAL A 309 -5.86 6.25 -17.11
N LYS A 310 -6.58 7.38 -17.21
CA LYS A 310 -6.39 8.32 -18.31
C LYS A 310 -5.04 9.02 -18.16
N PRO A 311 -4.20 9.09 -19.22
CA PRO A 311 -2.88 9.73 -19.17
C PRO A 311 -2.90 11.15 -18.61
N GLU A 312 -3.92 11.95 -18.93
CA GLU A 312 -4.04 13.34 -18.48
C GLU A 312 -4.18 13.46 -16.96
N LYS A 313 -4.72 12.41 -16.30
CA LYS A 313 -4.88 12.41 -14.83
C LYS A 313 -3.59 12.13 -14.07
N ILE A 314 -2.60 11.55 -14.75
CA ILE A 314 -1.34 11.14 -14.13
C ILE A 314 -0.13 11.88 -14.70
N ALA A 315 -0.32 12.74 -15.72
CA ALA A 315 0.76 13.46 -16.42
C ALA A 315 1.66 14.23 -15.44
N GLU A 316 1.08 15.05 -14.59
CA GLU A 316 1.82 15.82 -13.57
C GLU A 316 2.62 14.92 -12.62
N THR A 317 2.01 13.79 -12.18
CA THR A 317 2.71 12.83 -11.31
C THR A 317 3.86 12.18 -12.06
N CYS A 318 3.66 11.79 -13.32
CA CYS A 318 4.72 11.19 -14.14
C CYS A 318 5.89 12.16 -14.39
N GLU A 319 5.61 13.43 -14.59
CA GLU A 319 6.64 14.48 -14.74
C GLU A 319 7.50 14.63 -13.49
N LYS A 320 6.95 14.36 -12.30
CA LYS A 320 7.68 14.39 -11.02
C LYS A 320 8.52 13.15 -10.76
N MET A 321 8.23 12.00 -11.41
CA MET A 321 8.92 10.72 -11.11
C MET A 321 10.45 10.78 -11.26
N PRO A 322 11.05 11.43 -12.27
CA PRO A 322 12.50 11.54 -12.37
C PRO A 322 13.14 12.27 -11.17
N VAL A 323 12.47 13.28 -10.63
CA VAL A 323 12.91 13.99 -9.42
C VAL A 323 12.74 13.09 -8.21
N GLN A 324 11.57 12.49 -8.02
CA GLN A 324 11.26 11.62 -6.89
C GLN A 324 12.24 10.44 -6.78
N LYS A 325 12.62 9.82 -7.89
CA LYS A 325 13.62 8.74 -7.93
C LYS A 325 14.99 9.14 -7.38
N ARG A 326 15.34 10.42 -7.43
CA ARG A 326 16.60 10.94 -6.90
C ARG A 326 16.53 11.25 -5.40
N LEU A 327 15.33 11.18 -4.80
CA LEU A 327 15.05 11.59 -3.42
C LEU A 327 14.52 10.46 -2.53
N VAL A 328 14.55 9.20 -3.01
CA VAL A 328 14.14 8.04 -2.21
C VAL A 328 15.29 7.52 -1.34
N MET A 329 14.92 6.73 -0.33
CA MET A 329 15.88 6.12 0.59
C MET A 329 16.97 5.31 -0.13
N GLY A 330 18.22 5.43 0.36
CA GLY A 330 19.40 4.74 -0.17
C GLY A 330 20.02 5.40 -1.42
N VAL A 331 19.40 6.44 -1.98
CA VAL A 331 19.91 7.18 -3.14
C VAL A 331 20.71 8.40 -2.67
N LYS A 332 21.76 8.73 -3.39
CA LYS A 332 22.53 9.96 -3.22
C LYS A 332 21.79 11.10 -3.93
N PRO A 333 21.22 12.09 -3.21
CA PRO A 333 20.46 13.17 -3.83
C PRO A 333 21.39 14.14 -4.56
N PRO A 334 20.88 15.02 -5.46
CA PRO A 334 21.70 16.01 -6.13
C PRO A 334 22.48 16.90 -5.17
N ASN A 335 23.72 17.23 -5.53
CA ASN A 335 24.52 18.16 -4.73
C ASN A 335 23.91 19.56 -4.72
N LEU A 336 24.11 20.30 -3.63
CA LEU A 336 23.80 21.71 -3.51
C LEU A 336 25.06 22.49 -3.22
N ILE A 337 25.37 23.43 -4.09
CA ILE A 337 26.50 24.38 -3.96
C ILE A 337 25.87 25.78 -3.98
N LEU A 338 25.77 26.39 -2.80
CA LEU A 338 25.08 27.65 -2.60
C LEU A 338 25.93 28.64 -1.80
N ARG A 339 25.56 29.92 -1.83
CA ARG A 339 26.26 30.94 -1.07
C ARG A 339 25.78 31.01 0.38
N ASP A 340 26.71 31.35 1.26
CA ASP A 340 26.41 31.58 2.68
C ASP A 340 25.82 32.99 2.94
N THR A 341 25.64 33.34 4.20
CA THR A 341 25.07 34.63 4.63
C THR A 341 25.92 35.84 4.26
N THR A 342 27.18 35.66 3.88
CA THR A 342 28.05 36.73 3.40
C THR A 342 27.84 37.04 1.93
N ASP A 343 27.13 36.18 1.21
CA ASP A 343 26.90 36.23 -0.25
C ASP A 343 28.18 36.16 -1.10
N THR A 344 29.27 35.68 -0.51
CA THR A 344 30.58 35.55 -1.16
C THR A 344 31.17 34.17 -1.11
N GLN A 345 30.87 33.38 -0.07
CA GLN A 345 31.46 32.08 0.16
C GLN A 345 30.55 30.95 -0.35
N TRP A 346 31.09 30.10 -1.22
CA TRP A 346 30.42 28.89 -1.67
C TRP A 346 30.51 27.79 -0.64
N LYS A 347 29.42 27.12 -0.38
CA LYS A 347 29.32 25.94 0.48
C LYS A 347 28.73 24.79 -0.31
N ASP A 348 29.34 23.64 -0.17
CA ASP A 348 29.04 22.40 -0.88
C ASP A 348 28.86 21.26 0.16
N PHE A 349 27.67 20.65 0.24
CA PHE A 349 27.46 19.62 1.24
C PHE A 349 28.14 18.28 0.88
N TYR A 350 28.45 18.03 -0.39
CA TYR A 350 29.24 16.84 -0.75
C TYR A 350 30.67 16.91 -0.23
N SER A 351 31.21 18.10 -0.05
CA SER A 351 32.56 18.31 0.48
C SER A 351 32.65 18.06 1.99
N LEU A 352 31.52 18.02 2.71
CA LEU A 352 31.47 17.82 4.16
C LEU A 352 31.95 16.43 4.53
N LYS A 353 32.86 16.33 5.50
CA LYS A 353 33.45 15.07 5.99
C LYS A 353 32.69 14.49 7.19
N SER A 354 31.53 15.03 7.51
CA SER A 354 30.68 14.54 8.59
C SER A 354 30.24 13.10 8.37
N GLU A 355 30.10 12.36 9.48
CA GLU A 355 29.55 11.00 9.48
C GLU A 355 28.09 11.00 9.01
N TYR A 356 27.33 11.99 9.46
CA TYR A 356 25.96 12.25 9.00
C TYR A 356 25.83 13.71 8.61
N THR A 357 25.02 13.97 7.57
CA THR A 357 24.66 15.32 7.14
C THR A 357 23.15 15.46 7.13
N ILE A 358 22.65 16.52 7.76
CA ILE A 358 21.24 16.85 7.77
C ILE A 358 21.03 18.00 6.78
N LEU A 359 20.29 17.75 5.70
CA LEU A 359 19.82 18.80 4.81
C LEU A 359 18.50 19.33 5.38
N TYR A 360 18.46 20.63 5.69
CA TYR A 360 17.33 21.31 6.28
C TYR A 360 16.86 22.45 5.40
N PHE A 361 15.67 22.34 4.81
CA PHE A 361 15.07 23.36 3.97
C PHE A 361 14.01 24.12 4.75
N TRP A 362 14.10 25.47 4.75
CA TRP A 362 13.25 26.31 5.57
C TRP A 362 12.99 27.68 4.97
N ASP A 363 11.95 28.36 5.50
CA ASP A 363 11.56 29.71 5.12
C ASP A 363 11.48 30.59 6.40
N PRO A 364 12.13 31.75 6.45
CA PRO A 364 12.08 32.63 7.62
C PRO A 364 10.68 33.16 7.96
N GLU A 365 9.75 33.11 7.02
CA GLU A 365 8.37 33.55 7.23
C GLU A 365 7.42 32.38 7.58
N CYS A 366 7.85 31.14 7.41
CA CYS A 366 7.06 29.96 7.76
C CYS A 366 6.90 29.81 9.29
N GLY A 367 5.64 29.73 9.77
CA GLY A 367 5.34 29.61 11.19
C GLY A 367 5.94 28.38 11.87
N HIS A 368 5.96 27.24 11.16
CA HIS A 368 6.57 25.99 11.66
C HIS A 368 8.09 26.10 11.73
N CYS A 369 8.73 26.68 10.69
CA CYS A 369 10.16 26.92 10.69
C CYS A 369 10.58 27.79 11.87
N LYS A 370 9.79 28.85 12.20
CA LYS A 370 10.05 29.72 13.35
C LYS A 370 10.06 28.96 14.70
N LYS A 371 9.28 27.86 14.81
CA LYS A 371 9.26 27.01 16.02
C LYS A 371 10.37 25.96 16.02
N ILE A 372 10.63 25.33 14.87
CA ILE A 372 11.50 24.16 14.74
C ILE A 372 12.97 24.54 14.65
N THR A 373 13.33 25.60 13.90
CA THR A 373 14.73 25.97 13.67
C THR A 373 15.52 26.27 14.97
N PRO A 374 14.98 26.98 15.98
CA PRO A 374 15.67 27.17 17.26
C PRO A 374 15.88 25.87 18.04
N LYS A 375 14.91 24.93 17.97
CA LYS A 375 15.05 23.59 18.57
C LYS A 375 16.17 22.81 17.89
N LEU A 376 16.24 22.89 16.55
CA LEU A 376 17.29 22.25 15.75
C LEU A 376 18.68 22.80 16.10
N GLU A 377 18.81 24.12 16.30
CA GLU A 377 20.05 24.74 16.76
C GLU A 377 20.47 24.26 18.14
N THR A 378 19.51 24.15 19.07
CA THR A 378 19.73 23.60 20.40
C THR A 378 20.27 22.17 20.32
N LEU A 379 19.64 21.33 19.50
CA LEU A 379 20.04 19.95 19.27
C LEU A 379 21.45 19.87 18.63
N TYR A 380 21.73 20.75 17.67
CA TYR A 380 23.03 20.85 17.03
C TYR A 380 24.14 21.21 18.03
N LYS A 381 23.98 22.30 18.79
CA LYS A 381 24.94 22.75 19.75
C LYS A 381 25.22 21.74 20.87
N GLN A 382 24.15 21.10 21.39
CA GLN A 382 24.27 20.26 22.57
C GLN A 382 24.64 18.81 22.27
N LYS A 383 24.29 18.31 21.09
CA LYS A 383 24.47 16.88 20.74
C LYS A 383 25.22 16.61 19.46
N PHE A 384 24.94 17.35 18.37
CA PHE A 384 25.35 16.92 17.03
C PHE A 384 26.77 17.38 16.68
N LYS A 385 27.12 18.62 16.99
CA LYS A 385 28.39 19.24 16.61
C LYS A 385 29.62 18.42 17.01
N ASP A 386 29.65 17.96 18.25
CA ASP A 386 30.76 17.18 18.77
C ASP A 386 30.72 15.69 18.40
N ARG A 387 29.67 15.30 17.69
CA ARG A 387 29.40 13.91 17.23
C ARG A 387 29.58 13.72 15.73
N ASN A 388 30.26 14.65 15.07
CA ASN A 388 30.52 14.60 13.64
C ASN A 388 29.22 14.53 12.80
N ILE A 389 28.16 15.21 13.26
CA ILE A 389 26.89 15.40 12.57
C ILE A 389 26.80 16.86 12.15
N GLU A 390 26.70 17.13 10.84
CA GLU A 390 26.64 18.49 10.31
C GLU A 390 25.25 18.81 9.78
N ILE A 391 24.82 20.07 9.92
CA ILE A 391 23.58 20.57 9.36
C ILE A 391 23.90 21.53 8.22
N PHE A 392 23.42 21.20 7.02
CA PHE A 392 23.45 22.04 5.84
C PHE A 392 22.05 22.61 5.60
N SER A 393 21.88 23.83 6.05
CA SER A 393 20.58 24.51 6.09
C SER A 393 20.42 25.38 4.85
N VAL A 394 19.39 25.13 4.07
CA VAL A 394 19.03 25.88 2.86
C VAL A 394 17.81 26.76 3.17
N GLY A 395 18.05 28.05 3.34
CA GLY A 395 17.00 29.03 3.62
C GLY A 395 16.47 29.71 2.35
N LYS A 396 15.21 30.10 2.36
CA LYS A 396 14.66 30.99 1.36
C LYS A 396 15.25 32.39 1.51
N ALA A 397 16.04 32.82 0.55
CA ALA A 397 16.89 33.97 0.65
C ALA A 397 16.84 34.90 -0.59
N VAL A 398 15.70 34.97 -1.31
CA VAL A 398 15.51 35.77 -2.50
C VAL A 398 14.59 36.97 -2.21
N GLY A 399 14.88 38.12 -2.80
CA GLY A 399 14.07 39.31 -2.71
C GLY A 399 13.98 39.86 -1.28
N GLU A 400 12.76 40.09 -0.82
CA GLU A 400 12.48 40.57 0.54
C GLU A 400 12.81 39.56 1.64
N ASP A 401 12.94 38.26 1.28
CA ASP A 401 13.27 37.20 2.24
C ASP A 401 14.76 37.24 2.60
N PHE A 402 15.64 37.79 1.79
CA PHE A 402 17.08 37.84 2.08
C PHE A 402 17.43 38.56 3.40
N PRO A 403 16.97 39.78 3.65
CA PRO A 403 17.22 40.43 4.94
C PRO A 403 16.53 39.75 6.11
N LYS A 404 15.34 39.17 5.91
CA LYS A 404 14.62 38.42 6.93
C LYS A 404 15.35 37.12 7.30
N TRP A 405 15.87 36.40 6.31
CA TRP A 405 16.69 35.20 6.50
C TRP A 405 17.94 35.51 7.32
N LYS A 406 18.70 36.54 6.96
CA LYS A 406 19.90 36.96 7.71
C LYS A 406 19.56 37.40 9.13
N LYS A 407 18.45 38.15 9.30
CA LYS A 407 17.99 38.58 10.61
C LYS A 407 17.61 37.39 11.50
N PHE A 408 16.87 36.42 10.95
CA PHE A 408 16.46 35.23 11.68
C PHE A 408 17.66 34.39 12.15
N ILE A 409 18.66 34.20 11.28
CA ILE A 409 19.91 33.49 11.62
C ILE A 409 20.63 34.19 12.78
N LYS A 410 20.72 35.52 12.72
CA LYS A 410 21.37 36.33 13.77
C LYS A 410 20.61 36.28 15.08
N ASP A 411 19.30 36.52 15.05
CA ASP A 411 18.44 36.58 16.24
C ASP A 411 18.37 35.26 17.00
N ASN A 412 18.49 34.12 16.28
CA ASN A 412 18.46 32.76 16.85
C ASN A 412 19.86 32.16 16.99
N GLU A 413 20.91 32.93 16.73
CA GLU A 413 22.33 32.52 16.87
C GLU A 413 22.61 31.16 16.18
N LEU A 414 22.09 30.95 14.94
CA LEU A 414 22.25 29.71 14.22
C LEU A 414 23.71 29.50 13.81
N THR A 415 24.34 28.44 14.32
CA THR A 415 25.78 28.15 14.16
C THR A 415 26.08 27.09 13.12
N PHE A 416 25.09 26.31 12.68
CA PHE A 416 25.25 25.38 11.59
C PHE A 416 25.40 26.10 10.23
N ILE A 417 25.74 25.36 9.17
CA ILE A 417 25.96 25.91 7.83
C ILE A 417 24.63 26.45 7.28
N ASN A 418 24.57 27.75 7.03
CA ASN A 418 23.42 28.44 6.46
C ASN A 418 23.73 28.92 5.05
N VAL A 419 22.97 28.45 4.06
CA VAL A 419 23.11 28.80 2.65
C VAL A 419 21.77 29.13 2.01
N GLY A 420 21.80 29.76 0.85
CA GLY A 420 20.62 30.05 0.06
C GLY A 420 20.94 30.54 -1.34
N VAL A 421 19.92 30.61 -2.19
CA VAL A 421 19.98 31.39 -3.42
C VAL A 421 19.80 32.83 -3.01
N THR A 422 20.94 33.54 -2.87
CA THR A 422 20.97 34.95 -2.44
C THR A 422 20.44 35.88 -3.54
N ASN A 423 20.18 37.14 -3.19
CA ASN A 423 19.72 38.14 -4.20
C ASN A 423 20.71 38.32 -5.35
N THR A 424 22.00 38.36 -5.05
CA THR A 424 23.03 38.48 -6.09
C THR A 424 23.04 37.25 -6.98
N LEU A 425 23.03 36.08 -6.38
CA LEU A 425 23.02 34.81 -7.11
C LEU A 425 21.76 34.65 -7.99
N PHE A 426 20.60 35.05 -7.48
CA PHE A 426 19.34 35.02 -8.21
C PHE A 426 19.35 35.98 -9.39
N ASN A 427 19.81 37.22 -9.16
CA ASN A 427 19.86 38.24 -10.21
C ASN A 427 20.85 37.85 -11.33
N ASP A 428 22.02 37.35 -10.98
CA ASP A 428 23.01 36.88 -11.95
C ASP A 428 22.50 35.68 -12.77
N ALA A 429 21.76 34.77 -12.13
CA ALA A 429 21.17 33.60 -12.82
C ALA A 429 19.95 33.98 -13.70
N SER A 430 19.23 35.07 -13.35
CA SER A 430 17.98 35.48 -14.01
C SER A 430 18.17 36.64 -15.03
N ASP A 431 19.39 37.17 -15.19
CA ASP A 431 19.69 38.33 -16.06
C ASP A 431 19.50 38.01 -17.53
N LYS A 432 18.37 38.46 -18.09
CA LYS A 432 17.99 38.22 -19.49
C LYS A 432 18.82 39.03 -20.49
N SER A 433 19.50 40.08 -20.06
CA SER A 433 20.25 40.98 -20.95
C SER A 433 21.63 40.45 -21.33
N ASN A 434 22.23 39.57 -20.49
CA ASN A 434 23.53 38.95 -20.71
C ASN A 434 23.55 37.50 -20.18
N ASN A 435 22.44 36.81 -20.34
CA ASN A 435 22.07 35.58 -19.63
C ASN A 435 23.08 34.44 -19.81
N GLN A 436 23.59 34.23 -21.03
CA GLN A 436 24.46 33.06 -21.28
C GLN A 436 25.86 33.20 -20.67
N ALA A 437 26.46 34.35 -20.75
CA ALA A 437 27.83 34.55 -20.23
C ALA A 437 27.88 34.54 -18.70
N LYS A 438 26.96 35.24 -18.03
CA LYS A 438 26.87 35.26 -16.57
C LYS A 438 26.46 33.90 -16.00
N LEU A 439 25.48 33.23 -16.58
CA LEU A 439 25.08 31.92 -16.18
C LEU A 439 26.24 30.92 -16.35
N HIS A 440 26.97 30.97 -17.46
CA HIS A 440 28.13 30.15 -17.70
C HIS A 440 29.21 30.35 -16.61
N GLN A 441 29.51 31.59 -16.26
CA GLN A 441 30.44 31.90 -15.19
C GLN A 441 29.96 31.41 -13.81
N LEU A 442 28.65 31.48 -13.54
CA LEU A 442 28.08 30.91 -12.30
C LEU A 442 28.24 29.39 -12.23
N LEU A 443 28.02 28.70 -13.36
CA LEU A 443 28.09 27.23 -13.41
C LEU A 443 29.51 26.68 -13.28
N GLU A 444 30.55 27.52 -13.25
CA GLU A 444 31.88 27.14 -12.82
C GLU A 444 31.94 26.81 -11.31
N ASN A 445 31.05 27.40 -10.50
CA ASN A 445 31.03 27.28 -9.06
C ASN A 445 29.79 26.59 -8.48
N THR A 446 28.70 26.48 -9.24
CA THR A 446 27.43 25.91 -8.79
C THR A 446 26.80 25.05 -9.88
N THR A 447 25.59 24.55 -9.66
CA THR A 447 24.84 23.74 -10.64
C THR A 447 23.44 24.31 -10.85
N ILE A 448 22.82 23.96 -11.99
CA ILE A 448 21.43 24.33 -12.26
C ILE A 448 20.50 23.73 -11.19
N GLU A 449 20.79 22.52 -10.74
CA GLU A 449 20.06 21.88 -9.64
C GLU A 449 20.14 22.67 -8.34
N SER A 450 21.31 23.26 -8.03
CA SER A 450 21.47 24.09 -6.84
C SER A 450 20.67 25.39 -6.94
N LEU A 451 20.71 26.04 -8.11
CA LEU A 451 19.94 27.26 -8.37
C LEU A 451 18.43 27.04 -8.32
N ASN A 452 17.97 25.86 -8.73
CA ASN A 452 16.58 25.42 -8.73
C ASN A 452 16.29 24.40 -7.62
N TYR A 453 16.92 24.55 -6.44
CA TYR A 453 16.85 23.56 -5.37
C TYR A 453 15.43 23.16 -4.97
N GLN A 454 14.47 24.10 -5.05
CA GLN A 454 13.07 23.82 -4.73
C GLN A 454 12.47 22.74 -5.66
N SER A 455 12.67 22.86 -6.97
CA SER A 455 12.23 21.84 -7.93
C SER A 455 13.08 20.58 -7.86
N THR A 456 14.40 20.73 -7.62
CA THR A 456 15.35 19.61 -7.51
C THR A 456 15.05 18.69 -6.33
N TYR A 457 14.59 19.25 -5.21
CA TYR A 457 14.27 18.55 -3.97
C TYR A 457 12.77 18.44 -3.68
N ASP A 458 11.92 18.83 -4.66
CA ASP A 458 10.46 18.80 -4.55
C ASP A 458 9.93 19.52 -3.28
N ILE A 459 10.47 20.72 -3.02
CA ILE A 459 10.16 21.52 -1.83
C ILE A 459 8.91 22.37 -2.09
N PHE A 460 7.73 21.86 -1.79
CA PHE A 460 6.45 22.60 -1.85
C PHE A 460 6.05 23.22 -0.52
N SER A 461 6.54 22.65 0.57
CA SER A 461 6.30 23.12 1.94
C SER A 461 7.56 23.06 2.75
N THR A 462 7.66 23.91 3.76
CA THR A 462 8.76 23.97 4.72
C THR A 462 8.23 23.82 6.15
N PRO A 463 9.00 23.24 7.06
CA PRO A 463 10.36 22.72 6.88
C PRO A 463 10.40 21.36 6.16
N ARG A 464 11.55 21.03 5.53
CA ARG A 464 11.85 19.70 4.98
C ARG A 464 13.21 19.24 5.47
N VAL A 465 13.30 17.96 5.84
CA VAL A 465 14.53 17.36 6.39
C VAL A 465 14.88 16.12 5.60
N PHE A 466 16.18 16.01 5.23
CA PHE A 466 16.77 14.77 4.73
C PHE A 466 17.99 14.47 5.59
N VAL A 467 18.13 13.23 6.00
CA VAL A 467 19.30 12.74 6.74
C VAL A 467 20.15 11.90 5.80
N LEU A 468 21.42 12.22 5.70
CA LEU A 468 22.36 11.56 4.80
C LEU A 468 23.46 10.87 5.63
N ASP A 469 23.88 9.68 5.15
CA ASP A 469 25.04 8.98 5.70
C ASP A 469 26.36 9.61 5.21
N LYS A 470 27.50 8.97 5.58
CA LYS A 470 28.85 9.40 5.17
C LYS A 470 29.04 9.41 3.65
N ASP A 471 28.35 8.54 2.93
CA ASP A 471 28.39 8.44 1.45
C ASP A 471 27.38 9.39 0.81
N LYS A 472 26.71 10.23 1.62
CA LYS A 472 25.67 11.18 1.22
C LYS A 472 24.42 10.50 0.66
N LYS A 473 24.12 9.25 1.05
CA LYS A 473 22.88 8.57 0.72
C LYS A 473 21.79 8.91 1.73
N ILE A 474 20.57 9.09 1.26
CA ILE A 474 19.42 9.39 2.13
C ILE A 474 19.12 8.17 3.00
N ILE A 475 19.15 8.37 4.33
CA ILE A 475 18.82 7.38 5.35
C ILE A 475 17.63 7.79 6.22
N GLY A 476 17.16 9.03 6.10
CA GLY A 476 15.98 9.54 6.80
C GLY A 476 15.35 10.71 6.07
N LYS A 477 14.03 10.88 6.20
CA LYS A 477 13.26 11.97 5.56
C LYS A 477 12.16 12.43 6.50
N ASN A 478 11.88 13.74 6.47
CA ASN A 478 10.71 14.36 7.13
C ASN A 478 10.58 13.99 8.61
N LEU A 479 11.70 14.00 9.34
CA LEU A 479 11.74 13.69 10.76
C LEU A 479 11.48 14.94 11.59
N SER A 480 10.66 14.82 12.63
CA SER A 480 10.56 15.82 13.69
C SER A 480 11.87 15.91 14.49
N ILE A 481 12.01 16.93 15.32
CA ILE A 481 13.22 17.14 16.11
C ILE A 481 13.46 15.96 17.06
N SER A 482 12.42 15.44 17.71
CA SER A 482 12.52 14.28 18.58
C SER A 482 12.90 13.00 17.83
N GLN A 483 12.30 12.76 16.66
CA GLN A 483 12.62 11.62 15.79
C GLN A 483 14.04 11.71 15.22
N LEU A 484 14.50 12.93 14.89
CA LEU A 484 15.86 13.17 14.43
C LEU A 484 16.89 12.88 15.53
N GLU A 485 16.61 13.33 16.77
CA GLU A 485 17.43 13.01 17.95
C GLU A 485 17.50 11.51 18.17
N ASP A 486 16.35 10.83 18.16
CA ASP A 486 16.25 9.38 18.35
C ASP A 486 17.03 8.61 17.29
N MET A 487 16.88 9.00 16.03
CA MET A 487 17.58 8.36 14.92
C MET A 487 19.10 8.49 15.06
N MET A 488 19.62 9.69 15.36
CA MET A 488 21.05 9.90 15.52
C MET A 488 21.61 9.17 16.74
N ASP A 489 20.88 9.16 17.86
CA ASP A 489 21.27 8.42 19.06
C ASP A 489 21.30 6.90 18.80
N MET A 490 20.33 6.39 18.03
CA MET A 490 20.28 4.98 17.64
C MET A 490 21.45 4.59 16.72
N LEU A 491 21.71 5.39 15.67
CA LEU A 491 22.74 5.10 14.66
C LEU A 491 24.15 5.09 15.27
N GLN A 492 24.40 5.92 16.26
CA GLN A 492 25.69 6.00 16.94
C GLN A 492 25.76 5.18 18.25
N GLY A 493 24.76 4.32 18.52
CA GLY A 493 24.74 3.45 19.70
C GLY A 493 24.63 4.19 21.04
N LYS A 494 24.04 5.40 21.04
CA LYS A 494 23.91 6.30 22.19
C LYS A 494 22.50 6.40 22.73
N LYS A 495 21.75 5.31 22.73
CA LYS A 495 20.31 5.26 23.12
C LYS A 495 20.06 5.65 24.59
N ASP A 496 21.05 5.54 25.44
CA ASP A 496 20.94 5.83 26.88
C ASP A 496 21.15 7.31 27.21
N LEU A 497 21.44 8.16 26.21
CA LEU A 497 21.60 9.59 26.49
C LEU A 497 20.24 10.24 26.80
N PRO A 498 20.21 11.22 27.73
CA PRO A 498 19.00 11.98 28.00
C PRO A 498 18.47 12.66 26.75
N LYS A 499 17.16 12.62 26.58
CA LYS A 499 16.49 13.32 25.49
C LYS A 499 16.40 14.81 25.78
N LEU A 500 16.68 15.62 24.76
CA LEU A 500 16.49 17.08 24.83
C LEU A 500 15.04 17.45 24.49
N PHE A 501 14.42 16.71 23.58
CA PHE A 501 13.07 16.98 23.12
C PHE A 501 12.19 15.74 23.26
N PRO A 502 11.06 15.85 24.03
CA PRO A 502 10.07 14.77 24.07
C PRO A 502 9.35 14.65 22.72
N PRO A 503 8.73 13.50 22.40
CA PRO A 503 7.88 13.36 21.24
C PRO A 503 6.77 14.42 21.24
N ASP A 504 6.55 15.05 20.10
CA ASP A 504 5.55 16.08 19.88
C ASP A 504 4.63 15.64 18.72
N PRO A 505 3.42 15.11 19.02
CA PRO A 505 2.50 14.60 17.98
C PRO A 505 2.10 15.67 16.95
N GLU A 506 2.00 16.94 17.33
CA GLU A 506 1.67 18.02 16.38
C GLU A 506 2.83 18.27 15.41
N GLU A 507 4.07 18.20 15.90
CA GLU A 507 5.26 18.33 15.07
C GLU A 507 5.41 17.11 14.15
N ASP A 508 5.13 15.90 14.64
CA ASP A 508 5.19 14.68 13.86
C ASP A 508 4.19 14.70 12.68
N GLU A 509 2.94 15.14 12.90
CA GLU A 509 1.93 15.28 11.83
C GLU A 509 2.33 16.33 10.77
N GLN A 510 2.98 17.40 11.16
CA GLN A 510 3.38 18.49 10.27
C GLN A 510 4.57 18.18 9.38
N MET A 511 5.38 17.19 9.75
CA MET A 511 6.56 16.76 8.97
C MET A 511 6.20 15.72 7.89
N HIS A 512 5.01 15.12 7.93
CA HIS A 512 4.48 14.16 6.96
C HIS A 512 3.48 14.80 6.00
#